data_e5117b87a77b8b8bb7552c49885f7ffd
#
_entry.id   e5117b87a77b8b8bb7552c49885f7ffd
#
_cell.length_a   1.000
_cell.length_b   1.000
_cell.length_c   1.000
_cell.angle_alpha   90.00
_cell.angle_beta   90.00
_cell.angle_gamma   90.00
#
_symmetry.space_group_name_H-M   'P 1'
#
loop_
_entity.id
_entity.type
_entity.pdbx_description
1 polymer ?
#
loop_
_entity_poly.entity_id
_entity_poly.type
_entity_poly.pdbx_seq_one_letter_code
_entity_poly.pdbx_strand_id
1 'polypeptide(L)'
;MLFRSGLIPIASLTPSLAIVPGCTIASLDRVRSIQLIVKLRSGGCEDVDLALAQVRTVAADTASRSSLAYAQLLFRRFIGSDPEFVPAAADPFAMLTQADAALLIGDPALLALENRERIEAAAGPCLWLDMAHQWRSRTGLPWVAAVWAVRPEALAAAAVEPQRLIADLQQSRDHGLKHIEQLVKEWTPRIAVPPATIRHYLSNNIHYTLSPACIDTIRLFRRYASEAEILPPLPDLHFL
;
A
#
# COMPACT_ATOMS: atom_id res chain seq x y z
N MET A 1 -7.30 12.79 18.89
CA MET A 1 -6.51 11.56 18.78
C MET A 1 -5.91 11.48 17.39
N LEU A 2 -4.60 11.24 17.28
CA LEU A 2 -3.84 11.15 16.02
C LEU A 2 -3.79 9.71 15.54
N PHE A 3 -3.99 9.46 14.25
CA PHE A 3 -3.89 8.14 13.65
C PHE A 3 -3.03 8.17 12.39
N ARG A 4 -2.22 7.14 12.19
CA ARG A 4 -1.79 6.75 10.85
C ARG A 4 -2.94 5.97 10.22
N SER A 5 -3.52 6.48 9.16
CA SER A 5 -4.68 5.89 8.53
C SER A 5 -4.42 5.57 7.06
N GLY A 6 -4.81 4.39 6.63
CA GLY A 6 -4.90 4.06 5.22
C GLY A 6 -5.93 4.94 4.49
N LEU A 7 -5.90 4.97 3.16
CA LEU A 7 -6.75 5.86 2.37
C LEU A 7 -8.24 5.55 2.51
N ILE A 8 -8.63 4.28 2.68
CA ILE A 8 -10.05 3.90 2.83
C ILE A 8 -10.67 4.45 4.12
N PRO A 9 -10.06 4.31 5.32
CA PRO A 9 -10.63 4.94 6.51
C PRO A 9 -10.82 6.44 6.38
N ILE A 10 -9.88 7.14 5.72
CA ILE A 10 -10.03 8.59 5.46
C ILE A 10 -11.13 8.86 4.45
N ALA A 11 -11.29 7.96 3.51
CA ALA A 11 -12.33 8.04 2.50
C ALA A 11 -13.73 7.73 3.05
N SER A 12 -13.85 6.77 3.98
CA SER A 12 -15.14 6.26 4.48
C SER A 12 -15.55 6.86 5.83
N LEU A 13 -14.64 7.45 6.58
CA LEU A 13 -14.87 7.99 7.89
C LEU A 13 -15.13 9.49 7.82
N THR A 14 -16.38 9.82 7.95
CA THR A 14 -16.94 11.07 8.51
C THR A 14 -16.19 12.38 8.24
N PRO A 15 -16.92 13.47 8.05
CA PRO A 15 -16.39 14.82 7.89
C PRO A 15 -15.49 15.32 9.03
N SER A 16 -15.25 14.50 10.04
CA SER A 16 -14.54 14.86 11.28
C SER A 16 -13.04 14.58 11.27
N LEU A 17 -12.45 14.05 10.18
CA LEU A 17 -10.99 13.81 10.11
C LEU A 17 -10.33 14.82 9.18
N ALA A 18 -9.30 15.50 9.69
CA ALA A 18 -8.40 16.33 8.89
C ALA A 18 -7.06 15.58 8.63
N ILE A 19 -6.58 15.65 7.40
CA ILE A 19 -5.25 15.16 7.04
C ILE A 19 -4.21 16.13 7.60
N VAL A 20 -3.21 15.60 8.28
CA VAL A 20 -2.08 16.38 8.78
C VAL A 20 -1.05 16.57 7.65
N PRO A 21 -0.74 17.81 7.23
CA PRO A 21 0.21 18.06 6.16
C PRO A 21 1.63 17.62 6.50
N GLY A 22 2.44 17.44 5.46
CA GLY A 22 3.90 17.28 5.57
C GLY A 22 4.39 15.84 5.70
N CYS A 23 3.60 14.91 6.25
CA CYS A 23 4.01 13.52 6.43
C CYS A 23 3.04 12.53 5.79
N THR A 24 3.60 11.45 5.21
CA THR A 24 2.85 10.35 4.59
C THR A 24 3.67 9.07 4.60
N ILE A 25 3.03 7.96 4.28
CA ILE A 25 3.69 6.74 3.83
C ILE A 25 3.29 6.54 2.38
N ALA A 26 4.22 6.78 1.48
CA ALA A 26 4.03 6.71 0.04
C ALA A 26 5.20 5.99 -0.63
N SER A 27 5.14 5.78 -1.93
CA SER A 27 6.25 5.33 -2.76
C SER A 27 6.24 6.09 -4.09
N LEU A 28 7.41 6.51 -4.53
CA LEU A 28 7.55 7.21 -5.82
C LEU A 28 7.52 6.25 -7.02
N ASP A 29 7.83 4.96 -6.78
CA ASP A 29 7.79 3.90 -7.78
C ASP A 29 7.43 2.56 -7.14
N ARG A 30 8.39 1.85 -6.54
CA ARG A 30 8.20 0.51 -5.96
C ARG A 30 8.17 0.55 -4.45
N VAL A 31 7.12 -0.01 -3.86
CA VAL A 31 7.01 -0.10 -2.39
C VAL A 31 7.59 -1.38 -1.82
N ARG A 32 7.69 -2.45 -2.60
CA ARG A 32 8.09 -3.81 -2.24
C ARG A 32 7.21 -4.52 -1.20
N SER A 33 6.64 -3.80 -0.25
CA SER A 33 5.80 -4.36 0.81
C SER A 33 4.34 -4.59 0.40
N ILE A 34 3.99 -4.51 -0.87
CA ILE A 34 2.67 -4.88 -1.39
C ILE A 34 2.86 -5.54 -2.75
N GLN A 35 2.68 -6.86 -2.77
CA GLN A 35 2.92 -7.67 -3.95
C GLN A 35 1.65 -8.43 -4.37
N LEU A 36 1.32 -8.34 -5.64
CA LEU A 36 0.38 -9.24 -6.29
C LEU A 36 1.18 -10.29 -7.06
N ILE A 37 1.13 -11.53 -6.60
CA ILE A 37 1.82 -12.67 -7.20
C ILE A 37 0.80 -13.43 -8.02
N VAL A 38 0.98 -13.52 -9.34
CA VAL A 38 0.04 -14.16 -10.27
C VAL A 38 0.67 -15.42 -10.83
N LYS A 39 0.02 -16.57 -10.70
CA LYS A 39 0.47 -17.82 -11.35
C LYS A 39 0.36 -17.68 -12.87
N LEU A 40 1.44 -17.98 -13.56
CA LEU A 40 1.43 -18.04 -15.01
C LEU A 40 0.96 -19.42 -15.48
N ARG A 41 0.02 -19.43 -16.42
CA ARG A 41 -0.41 -20.67 -17.07
C ARG A 41 0.67 -21.18 -18.02
N SER A 42 0.63 -22.46 -18.31
CA SER A 42 1.58 -23.12 -19.24
C SER A 42 1.68 -22.36 -20.56
N GLY A 43 2.88 -21.94 -20.92
CA GLY A 43 3.16 -21.16 -22.13
C GLY A 43 3.73 -19.76 -21.88
N GLY A 44 3.74 -19.29 -20.63
CA GLY A 44 4.25 -17.98 -20.23
C GLY A 44 3.51 -16.83 -20.92
N CYS A 45 3.11 -15.82 -20.21
CA CYS A 45 2.60 -14.59 -20.81
C CYS A 45 3.55 -13.45 -20.41
N GLU A 46 4.28 -12.89 -21.37
CA GLU A 46 5.14 -11.73 -21.12
C GLU A 46 4.32 -10.44 -20.96
N ASP A 47 3.08 -10.44 -21.46
CA ASP A 47 2.16 -9.32 -21.33
C ASP A 47 1.44 -9.36 -19.97
N VAL A 48 1.74 -8.35 -19.15
CA VAL A 48 1.18 -8.20 -17.80
C VAL A 48 -0.33 -8.12 -17.82
N ASP A 49 -0.91 -7.38 -18.75
CA ASP A 49 -2.36 -7.14 -18.80
C ASP A 49 -3.11 -8.40 -19.26
N LEU A 50 -2.54 -9.15 -20.19
CA LEU A 50 -3.08 -10.45 -20.58
C LEU A 50 -3.01 -11.48 -19.45
N ALA A 51 -1.92 -11.50 -18.68
CA ALA A 51 -1.81 -12.38 -17.51
C ALA A 51 -2.85 -12.01 -16.44
N LEU A 52 -3.01 -10.74 -16.15
CA LEU A 52 -4.01 -10.24 -15.21
C LEU A 52 -5.45 -10.54 -15.67
N ALA A 53 -5.75 -10.41 -16.95
CA ALA A 53 -7.10 -10.70 -17.50
C ALA A 53 -7.52 -12.18 -17.33
N GLN A 54 -6.58 -13.09 -17.11
CA GLN A 54 -6.83 -14.51 -16.89
C GLN A 54 -7.11 -14.85 -15.41
N VAL A 55 -6.83 -13.96 -14.47
CA VAL A 55 -7.05 -14.15 -13.04
C VAL A 55 -8.56 -14.21 -12.77
N ARG A 56 -9.00 -15.26 -12.06
CA ARG A 56 -10.39 -15.44 -11.64
C ARG A 56 -10.53 -15.30 -10.11
N THR A 57 -9.50 -15.69 -9.37
CA THR A 57 -9.48 -15.67 -7.91
C THR A 57 -8.20 -15.06 -7.40
N VAL A 58 -8.32 -14.21 -6.39
CA VAL A 58 -7.20 -13.58 -5.67
C VAL A 58 -7.32 -13.91 -4.19
N ALA A 59 -6.41 -14.70 -3.65
CA ALA A 59 -6.28 -14.84 -2.21
C ALA A 59 -5.69 -13.53 -1.66
N ALA A 60 -6.38 -12.88 -0.75
CA ALA A 60 -6.04 -11.54 -0.30
C ALA A 60 -5.76 -11.49 1.21
N ASP A 61 -4.56 -11.03 1.56
CA ASP A 61 -4.25 -10.63 2.92
C ASP A 61 -5.15 -9.45 3.35
N THR A 62 -5.84 -9.61 4.46
CA THR A 62 -6.82 -8.65 4.96
C THR A 62 -6.23 -7.56 5.86
N ALA A 63 -4.91 -7.52 6.04
CA ALA A 63 -4.23 -6.55 6.89
C ALA A 63 -4.38 -5.09 6.41
N SER A 64 -4.70 -4.86 5.12
CA SER A 64 -4.88 -3.51 4.57
C SER A 64 -6.06 -3.42 3.60
N ARG A 65 -7.12 -2.73 4.02
CA ARG A 65 -8.27 -2.42 3.16
C ARG A 65 -7.89 -1.54 1.96
N SER A 66 -6.94 -0.62 2.13
CA SER A 66 -6.49 0.26 1.04
C SER A 66 -5.75 -0.50 -0.05
N SER A 67 -4.87 -1.45 0.33
CA SER A 67 -4.15 -2.28 -0.65
C SER A 67 -5.10 -3.19 -1.42
N LEU A 68 -6.12 -3.73 -0.74
CA LEU A 68 -7.19 -4.49 -1.40
C LEU A 68 -7.93 -3.63 -2.42
N ALA A 69 -8.31 -2.39 -2.07
CA ALA A 69 -8.99 -1.49 -3.00
C ALA A 69 -8.10 -1.09 -4.20
N TYR A 70 -6.81 -0.90 -3.99
CA TYR A 70 -5.88 -0.68 -5.11
C TYR A 70 -5.80 -1.90 -6.05
N ALA A 71 -5.82 -3.12 -5.50
CA ALA A 71 -5.86 -4.34 -6.31
C ALA A 71 -7.19 -4.46 -7.08
N GLN A 72 -8.33 -4.18 -6.44
CA GLN A 72 -9.62 -4.13 -7.11
C GLN A 72 -9.66 -3.08 -8.22
N LEU A 73 -9.07 -1.90 -7.99
CA LEU A 73 -8.94 -0.87 -9.04
C LEU A 73 -8.07 -1.34 -10.21
N LEU A 74 -6.95 -2.05 -9.93
CA LEU A 74 -6.11 -2.62 -10.97
C LEU A 74 -6.95 -3.48 -11.92
N PHE A 75 -7.73 -4.39 -11.38
CA PHE A 75 -8.55 -5.30 -12.19
C PHE A 75 -9.73 -4.58 -12.85
N ARG A 76 -10.58 -3.90 -12.09
CA ARG A 76 -11.83 -3.31 -12.62
C ARG A 76 -11.58 -2.17 -13.59
N ARG A 77 -10.67 -1.25 -13.23
CA ARG A 77 -10.47 -0.02 -14.00
C ARG A 77 -9.48 -0.16 -15.14
N PHE A 78 -8.38 -0.90 -14.91
CA PHE A 78 -7.28 -0.92 -15.88
C PHE A 78 -7.25 -2.19 -16.73
N ILE A 79 -7.71 -3.32 -16.21
CA ILE A 79 -7.75 -4.58 -16.94
C ILE A 79 -9.14 -4.85 -17.52
N GLY A 80 -10.19 -4.33 -16.90
CA GLY A 80 -11.58 -4.61 -17.31
C GLY A 80 -12.06 -5.98 -16.87
N SER A 81 -11.56 -6.53 -15.77
CA SER A 81 -11.95 -7.80 -15.17
C SER A 81 -12.30 -7.62 -13.69
N ASP A 82 -13.01 -8.57 -13.10
CA ASP A 82 -13.46 -8.52 -11.70
C ASP A 82 -13.29 -9.90 -11.05
N PRO A 83 -12.04 -10.27 -10.67
CA PRO A 83 -11.80 -11.53 -10.00
C PRO A 83 -12.40 -11.53 -8.59
N GLU A 84 -12.75 -12.72 -8.11
CA GLU A 84 -13.17 -12.90 -6.72
C GLU A 84 -11.98 -12.72 -5.78
N PHE A 85 -12.12 -11.84 -4.76
CA PHE A 85 -11.13 -11.65 -3.71
C PHE A 85 -11.53 -12.45 -2.48
N VAL A 86 -10.76 -13.50 -2.16
CA VAL A 86 -11.00 -14.41 -1.05
C VAL A 86 -10.06 -14.05 0.11
N PRO A 87 -10.58 -13.73 1.30
CA PRO A 87 -9.73 -13.50 2.47
C PRO A 87 -8.85 -14.70 2.80
N ALA A 88 -7.55 -14.47 3.02
CA ALA A 88 -6.60 -15.52 3.33
C ALA A 88 -5.56 -15.06 4.37
N ALA A 89 -4.98 -16.01 5.11
CA ALA A 89 -3.78 -15.77 5.89
C ALA A 89 -2.61 -15.46 4.94
N ALA A 90 -1.69 -14.61 5.39
CA ALA A 90 -0.56 -14.13 4.59
C ALA A 90 0.55 -15.20 4.41
N ASP A 91 0.18 -16.34 3.84
CA ASP A 91 1.07 -17.43 3.45
C ASP A 91 1.01 -17.63 1.93
N PRO A 92 2.02 -17.20 1.16
CA PRO A 92 2.00 -17.29 -0.30
C PRO A 92 1.89 -18.71 -0.82
N PHE A 93 2.39 -19.71 -0.09
CA PHE A 93 2.29 -21.12 -0.50
C PHE A 93 0.83 -21.60 -0.45
N ALA A 94 0.15 -21.37 0.68
CA ALA A 94 -1.25 -21.72 0.83
C ALA A 94 -2.15 -20.91 -0.12
N MET A 95 -1.89 -19.59 -0.24
CA MET A 95 -2.67 -18.69 -1.09
C MET A 95 -2.60 -19.11 -2.56
N LEU A 96 -1.40 -19.39 -3.10
CA LEU A 96 -1.22 -19.80 -4.50
C LEU A 96 -1.68 -21.25 -4.77
N THR A 97 -1.90 -22.07 -3.77
CA THR A 97 -2.54 -23.37 -3.94
C THR A 97 -4.04 -23.22 -4.20
N GLN A 98 -4.68 -22.23 -3.59
CA GLN A 98 -6.14 -22.06 -3.58
C GLN A 98 -6.65 -21.04 -4.60
N ALA A 99 -5.80 -20.13 -5.09
CA ALA A 99 -6.19 -19.06 -5.99
C ALA A 99 -5.24 -18.88 -7.18
N ASP A 100 -5.66 -18.14 -8.19
CA ASP A 100 -4.83 -17.80 -9.35
C ASP A 100 -3.77 -16.75 -9.00
N ALA A 101 -4.04 -15.92 -7.99
CA ALA A 101 -3.12 -14.90 -7.51
C ALA A 101 -3.17 -14.75 -5.99
N ALA A 102 -2.09 -14.20 -5.43
CA ALA A 102 -1.95 -13.89 -4.01
C ALA A 102 -1.60 -12.41 -3.83
N LEU A 103 -2.38 -11.67 -3.03
CA LEU A 103 -2.09 -10.30 -2.62
C LEU A 103 -1.51 -10.32 -1.20
N LEU A 104 -0.23 -9.99 -1.08
CA LEU A 104 0.51 -9.91 0.18
C LEU A 104 0.84 -8.48 0.55
N ILE A 105 0.83 -8.20 1.86
CA ILE A 105 0.99 -6.84 2.39
C ILE A 105 1.96 -6.83 3.59
N GLY A 106 2.83 -5.80 3.65
CA GLY A 106 3.75 -5.60 4.76
C GLY A 106 4.92 -6.59 4.78
N ASP A 107 5.30 -7.04 5.97
CA ASP A 107 6.42 -7.95 6.17
C ASP A 107 6.28 -9.28 5.42
N PRO A 108 5.09 -9.91 5.34
CA PRO A 108 4.87 -11.07 4.50
C PRO A 108 5.21 -10.85 3.02
N ALA A 109 4.94 -9.68 2.45
CA ALA A 109 5.30 -9.36 1.08
C ALA A 109 6.82 -9.22 0.89
N LEU A 110 7.51 -8.57 1.83
CA LEU A 110 8.97 -8.47 1.82
C LEU A 110 9.61 -9.86 1.96
N LEU A 111 9.11 -10.69 2.88
CA LEU A 111 9.60 -12.06 3.07
C LEU A 111 9.34 -12.95 1.86
N ALA A 112 8.21 -12.79 1.18
CA ALA A 112 7.90 -13.51 -0.04
C ALA A 112 8.91 -13.18 -1.16
N LEU A 113 9.31 -11.91 -1.30
CA LEU A 113 10.35 -11.51 -2.26
C LEU A 113 11.71 -12.17 -1.99
N GLU A 114 12.10 -12.31 -0.71
CA GLU A 114 13.32 -13.01 -0.31
C GLU A 114 13.23 -14.53 -0.56
N ASN A 115 12.03 -15.09 -0.61
CA ASN A 115 11.77 -16.51 -0.84
C ASN A 115 11.19 -16.81 -2.24
N ARG A 116 11.35 -15.89 -3.19
CA ARG A 116 10.74 -15.96 -4.52
C ARG A 116 10.98 -17.31 -5.21
N GLU A 117 12.24 -17.77 -5.27
CA GLU A 117 12.60 -19.03 -5.92
C GLU A 117 11.89 -20.24 -5.30
N ARG A 118 11.75 -20.25 -3.97
CA ARG A 118 11.05 -21.34 -3.26
C ARG A 118 9.55 -21.33 -3.53
N ILE A 119 8.95 -20.14 -3.64
CA ILE A 119 7.53 -19.97 -3.96
C ILE A 119 7.29 -20.43 -5.41
N GLU A 120 8.11 -20.00 -6.36
CA GLU A 120 8.00 -20.41 -7.76
C GLU A 120 8.29 -21.91 -7.96
N ALA A 121 9.18 -22.50 -7.18
CA ALA A 121 9.40 -23.95 -7.20
C ALA A 121 8.16 -24.76 -6.75
N ALA A 122 7.35 -24.20 -5.85
CA ALA A 122 6.15 -24.84 -5.33
C ALA A 122 4.89 -24.55 -6.17
N ALA A 123 4.72 -23.31 -6.62
CA ALA A 123 3.51 -22.83 -7.29
C ALA A 123 3.61 -22.84 -8.83
N GLY A 124 4.81 -23.02 -9.37
CA GLY A 124 5.14 -22.80 -10.78
C GLY A 124 5.57 -21.36 -11.08
N PRO A 125 5.85 -21.03 -12.35
CA PRO A 125 6.23 -19.68 -12.75
C PRO A 125 5.20 -18.64 -12.32
N CYS A 126 5.67 -17.53 -11.75
CA CYS A 126 4.82 -16.46 -11.27
C CYS A 126 5.24 -15.10 -11.83
N LEU A 127 4.24 -14.24 -12.08
CA LEU A 127 4.43 -12.82 -12.32
C LEU A 127 4.36 -12.07 -10.99
N TRP A 128 5.38 -11.29 -10.67
CA TRP A 128 5.48 -10.52 -9.44
C TRP A 128 5.23 -9.04 -9.70
N LEU A 129 4.13 -8.53 -9.20
CA LEU A 129 3.68 -7.17 -9.45
C LEU A 129 3.71 -6.35 -8.16
N ASP A 130 4.60 -5.37 -8.12
CA ASP A 130 4.61 -4.35 -7.07
C ASP A 130 3.43 -3.39 -7.29
N MET A 131 2.52 -3.31 -6.32
CA MET A 131 1.28 -2.55 -6.47
C MET A 131 1.50 -1.04 -6.61
N ALA A 132 2.56 -0.50 -5.99
CA ALA A 132 2.91 0.91 -6.17
C ALA A 132 3.41 1.18 -7.59
N HIS A 133 4.22 0.27 -8.14
CA HIS A 133 4.67 0.36 -9.53
C HIS A 133 3.50 0.22 -10.52
N GLN A 134 2.55 -0.67 -10.26
CA GLN A 134 1.34 -0.81 -11.09
C GLN A 134 0.51 0.49 -11.09
N TRP A 135 0.37 1.14 -9.95
CA TRP A 135 -0.28 2.44 -9.87
C TRP A 135 0.51 3.51 -10.64
N ARG A 136 1.81 3.61 -10.38
CA ARG A 136 2.70 4.61 -11.02
C ARG A 136 2.69 4.49 -12.54
N SER A 137 2.84 3.30 -13.08
CA SER A 137 2.91 3.06 -14.52
C SER A 137 1.60 3.43 -15.25
N ARG A 138 0.45 3.29 -14.58
CA ARG A 138 -0.87 3.53 -15.17
C ARG A 138 -1.38 4.97 -14.97
N THR A 139 -0.90 5.68 -13.95
CA THR A 139 -1.41 7.01 -13.61
C THR A 139 -0.37 8.12 -13.74
N GLY A 140 0.92 7.78 -13.78
CA GLY A 140 2.01 8.74 -13.71
C GLY A 140 2.24 9.32 -12.31
N LEU A 141 1.41 8.99 -11.32
CA LEU A 141 1.44 9.55 -9.97
C LEU A 141 2.12 8.60 -8.97
N PRO A 142 2.74 9.10 -7.88
CA PRO A 142 3.25 8.26 -6.81
C PRO A 142 2.12 7.46 -6.18
N TRP A 143 2.47 6.38 -5.46
CA TRP A 143 1.49 5.61 -4.71
C TRP A 143 1.48 6.06 -3.25
N VAL A 144 0.27 6.17 -2.64
CA VAL A 144 0.10 6.57 -1.24
C VAL A 144 -0.58 5.46 -0.46
N ALA A 145 0.13 4.95 0.55
CA ALA A 145 -0.38 3.90 1.44
C ALA A 145 -1.21 4.46 2.60
N ALA A 146 -0.69 5.51 3.23
CA ALA A 146 -1.28 6.06 4.43
C ALA A 146 -0.90 7.53 4.62
N VAL A 147 -1.74 8.26 5.33
CA VAL A 147 -1.51 9.62 5.79
C VAL A 147 -1.73 9.70 7.30
N TRP A 148 -1.26 10.75 7.91
CA TRP A 148 -1.63 11.11 9.27
C TRP A 148 -2.95 11.87 9.26
N ALA A 149 -3.86 11.49 10.15
CA ALA A 149 -5.15 12.14 10.29
C ALA A 149 -5.48 12.41 11.77
N VAL A 150 -6.21 13.47 12.02
CA VAL A 150 -6.57 13.91 13.36
C VAL A 150 -8.03 14.40 13.37
N ARG A 151 -8.67 14.29 14.52
CA ARG A 151 -9.94 14.98 14.77
C ARG A 151 -9.64 16.39 15.26
N PRO A 152 -10.05 17.44 14.54
CA PRO A 152 -9.80 18.82 14.95
C PRO A 152 -10.33 19.13 16.34
N GLU A 153 -11.51 18.59 16.71
CA GLU A 153 -12.12 18.77 18.02
C GLU A 153 -11.24 18.18 19.15
N ALA A 154 -10.56 17.06 18.88
CA ALA A 154 -9.64 16.46 19.85
C ALA A 154 -8.36 17.28 20.06
N LEU A 155 -7.88 17.98 19.01
CA LEU A 155 -6.80 18.95 19.14
C LEU A 155 -7.22 20.15 19.97
N ALA A 156 -8.38 20.72 19.70
CA ALA A 156 -8.92 21.86 20.46
C ALA A 156 -9.12 21.48 21.93
N ALA A 157 -9.68 20.30 22.22
CA ALA A 157 -9.87 19.80 23.58
C ALA A 157 -8.55 19.57 24.33
N ALA A 158 -7.48 19.20 23.60
CA ALA A 158 -6.14 19.00 24.16
C ALA A 158 -5.30 20.30 24.21
N ALA A 159 -5.83 21.44 23.76
CA ALA A 159 -5.13 22.73 23.63
C ALA A 159 -3.83 22.61 22.84
N VAL A 160 -3.83 21.78 21.79
CA VAL A 160 -2.68 21.61 20.89
C VAL A 160 -2.90 22.42 19.61
N GLU A 161 -2.00 23.35 19.35
CA GLU A 161 -2.03 24.14 18.13
C GLU A 161 -1.72 23.26 16.88
N PRO A 162 -2.50 23.38 15.78
CA PRO A 162 -2.31 22.61 14.57
C PRO A 162 -0.87 22.66 14.02
N GLN A 163 -0.27 23.84 13.98
CA GLN A 163 1.10 24.06 13.49
C GLN A 163 2.13 23.34 14.35
N ARG A 164 1.90 23.22 15.66
CA ARG A 164 2.75 22.47 16.57
C ARG A 164 2.73 20.99 16.25
N LEU A 165 1.53 20.40 16.05
CA LEU A 165 1.40 19.00 15.66
C LEU A 165 2.10 18.70 14.33
N ILE A 166 1.90 19.56 13.32
CA ILE A 166 2.55 19.44 12.01
C ILE A 166 4.07 19.45 12.18
N ALA A 167 4.62 20.41 12.94
CA ALA A 167 6.06 20.53 13.17
C ALA A 167 6.62 19.33 13.91
N ASP A 168 5.96 18.83 14.95
CA ASP A 168 6.38 17.68 15.73
C ASP A 168 6.44 16.39 14.88
N LEU A 169 5.46 16.17 13.98
CA LEU A 169 5.47 15.03 13.06
C LEU A 169 6.59 15.14 12.01
N GLN A 170 6.81 16.33 11.47
CA GLN A 170 7.91 16.56 10.51
C GLN A 170 9.27 16.34 11.19
N GLN A 171 9.45 16.85 12.40
CA GLN A 171 10.66 16.63 13.18
C GLN A 171 10.89 15.15 13.49
N SER A 172 9.84 14.42 13.87
CA SER A 172 9.91 12.97 14.11
C SER A 172 10.33 12.20 12.86
N ARG A 173 9.73 12.53 11.70
CA ARG A 173 10.13 11.98 10.40
C ARG A 173 11.61 12.23 10.11
N ASP A 174 12.04 13.49 10.23
CA ASP A 174 13.40 13.89 9.91
C ASP A 174 14.42 13.26 10.86
N HIS A 175 14.03 13.08 12.12
CA HIS A 175 14.84 12.35 13.09
C HIS A 175 14.97 10.88 12.70
N GLY A 176 13.86 10.20 12.34
CA GLY A 176 13.87 8.81 11.89
C GLY A 176 14.77 8.61 10.66
N LEU A 177 14.68 9.50 9.68
CA LEU A 177 15.51 9.45 8.47
C LEU A 177 17.01 9.60 8.74
N LYS A 178 17.39 10.39 9.76
CA LYS A 178 18.79 10.52 10.20
C LYS A 178 19.30 9.28 10.96
N HIS A 179 18.41 8.43 11.46
CA HIS A 179 18.74 7.29 12.32
C HIS A 179 18.33 5.94 11.72
N ILE A 180 18.34 5.81 10.40
CA ILE A 180 17.94 4.58 9.70
C ILE A 180 18.74 3.36 10.16
N GLU A 181 20.06 3.48 10.37
CA GLU A 181 20.88 2.37 10.84
C GLU A 181 20.48 1.89 12.24
N GLN A 182 20.06 2.80 13.10
CA GLN A 182 19.53 2.43 14.42
C GLN A 182 18.19 1.68 14.27
N LEU A 183 17.30 2.16 13.40
CA LEU A 183 16.03 1.48 13.08
C LEU A 183 16.28 0.08 12.49
N VAL A 184 17.22 -0.06 11.56
CA VAL A 184 17.59 -1.36 11.00
C VAL A 184 18.04 -2.32 12.10
N LYS A 185 18.94 -1.88 13.00
CA LYS A 185 19.40 -2.70 14.12
C LYS A 185 18.27 -3.10 15.07
N GLU A 186 17.35 -2.19 15.34
CA GLU A 186 16.20 -2.44 16.22
C GLU A 186 15.19 -3.43 15.62
N TRP A 187 14.92 -3.32 14.31
CA TRP A 187 13.89 -4.11 13.63
C TRP A 187 14.40 -5.46 13.12
N THR A 188 15.69 -5.63 12.85
CA THR A 188 16.28 -6.90 12.40
C THR A 188 15.88 -8.13 13.24
N PRO A 189 15.84 -8.09 14.58
CA PRO A 189 15.40 -9.25 15.37
C PRO A 189 13.88 -9.47 15.35
N ARG A 190 13.10 -8.53 14.82
CA ARG A 190 11.62 -8.56 14.85
C ARG A 190 11.00 -8.96 13.52
N ILE A 191 11.75 -8.81 12.43
CA ILE A 191 11.27 -9.08 11.06
C ILE A 191 12.19 -10.10 10.41
N ALA A 192 11.62 -11.17 9.86
CA ALA A 192 12.37 -12.28 9.26
C ALA A 192 12.91 -11.96 7.85
N VAL A 193 13.43 -10.73 7.65
CA VAL A 193 14.09 -10.31 6.40
C VAL A 193 15.49 -9.79 6.68
N PRO A 194 16.42 -9.87 5.70
CA PRO A 194 17.78 -9.39 5.87
C PRO A 194 17.88 -7.91 6.26
N PRO A 195 18.85 -7.49 7.09
CA PRO A 195 19.07 -6.08 7.44
C PRO A 195 19.22 -5.16 6.22
N ALA A 196 19.83 -5.67 5.14
CA ALA A 196 19.97 -4.93 3.89
C ALA A 196 18.61 -4.62 3.24
N THR A 197 17.66 -5.54 3.30
CA THR A 197 16.28 -5.36 2.83
C THR A 197 15.55 -4.32 3.65
N ILE A 198 15.66 -4.36 4.98
CA ILE A 198 15.07 -3.35 5.88
C ILE A 198 15.64 -1.96 5.56
N ARG A 199 16.97 -1.85 5.44
CA ARG A 199 17.64 -0.58 5.09
C ARG A 199 17.14 -0.04 3.76
N HIS A 200 17.15 -0.87 2.72
CA HIS A 200 16.70 -0.47 1.39
C HIS A 200 15.23 -0.05 1.39
N TYR A 201 14.38 -0.78 2.09
CA TYR A 201 12.96 -0.47 2.25
C TYR A 201 12.75 0.92 2.86
N LEU A 202 13.38 1.18 4.01
CA LEU A 202 13.24 2.46 4.71
C LEU A 202 13.85 3.64 3.95
N SER A 203 14.97 3.43 3.23
CA SER A 203 15.71 4.52 2.57
C SER A 203 15.24 4.81 1.15
N ASN A 204 14.78 3.81 0.40
CA ASN A 204 14.58 3.90 -1.04
C ASN A 204 13.13 3.62 -1.48
N ASN A 205 12.41 2.76 -0.77
CA ASN A 205 11.06 2.39 -1.19
C ASN A 205 9.99 3.30 -0.59
N ILE A 206 10.19 3.78 0.63
CA ILE A 206 9.22 4.66 1.29
C ILE A 206 9.55 6.13 1.05
N HIS A 207 8.53 6.85 0.62
CA HIS A 207 8.52 8.31 0.53
C HIS A 207 7.69 8.87 1.69
N TYR A 208 8.29 9.77 2.47
CA TYR A 208 7.72 10.21 3.76
C TYR A 208 7.09 11.59 3.72
N THR A 209 7.18 12.30 2.59
CA THR A 209 6.66 13.67 2.46
C THR A 209 5.35 13.69 1.70
N LEU A 210 4.30 14.27 2.29
CA LEU A 210 3.03 14.49 1.61
C LEU A 210 3.17 15.64 0.60
N SER A 211 3.65 15.31 -0.59
CA SER A 211 3.84 16.25 -1.69
C SER A 211 2.51 16.57 -2.42
N PRO A 212 2.43 17.63 -3.23
CA PRO A 212 1.29 17.89 -4.10
C PRO A 212 0.90 16.68 -4.95
N ALA A 213 1.87 15.98 -5.54
CA ALA A 213 1.62 14.77 -6.33
C ALA A 213 1.02 13.62 -5.49
N CYS A 214 1.37 13.50 -4.20
CA CYS A 214 0.72 12.56 -3.28
C CYS A 214 -0.74 12.94 -3.02
N ILE A 215 -1.04 14.23 -2.89
CA ILE A 215 -2.41 14.73 -2.73
C ILE A 215 -3.24 14.44 -3.99
N ASP A 216 -2.66 14.64 -5.17
CA ASP A 216 -3.31 14.32 -6.45
C ASP A 216 -3.57 12.80 -6.57
N THR A 217 -2.65 11.96 -6.10
CA THR A 217 -2.88 10.52 -5.97
C THR A 217 -4.10 10.22 -5.11
N ILE A 218 -4.21 10.84 -3.93
CA ILE A 218 -5.34 10.58 -3.03
C ILE A 218 -6.66 10.98 -3.69
N ARG A 219 -6.70 12.12 -4.36
CA ARG A 219 -7.88 12.59 -5.11
C ARG A 219 -8.23 11.62 -6.24
N LEU A 220 -7.23 11.20 -7.02
CA LEU A 220 -7.43 10.28 -8.13
C LEU A 220 -7.90 8.90 -7.65
N PHE A 221 -7.29 8.34 -6.60
CA PHE A 221 -7.70 7.09 -6.00
C PHE A 221 -9.16 7.13 -5.55
N ARG A 222 -9.56 8.18 -4.84
CA ARG A 222 -10.94 8.36 -4.37
C ARG A 222 -11.93 8.40 -5.52
N ARG A 223 -11.64 9.18 -6.56
CA ARG A 223 -12.45 9.26 -7.77
C ARG A 223 -12.59 7.90 -8.44
N TYR A 224 -11.48 7.21 -8.69
CA TYR A 224 -11.50 5.89 -9.32
C TYR A 224 -12.19 4.83 -8.49
N ALA A 225 -12.00 4.85 -7.18
CA ALA A 225 -12.65 3.91 -6.26
C ALA A 225 -14.18 4.13 -6.20
N SER A 226 -14.64 5.37 -6.34
CA SER A 226 -16.07 5.68 -6.45
C SER A 226 -16.64 5.28 -7.82
N GLU A 227 -15.95 5.61 -8.93
CA GLU A 227 -16.34 5.22 -10.28
C GLU A 227 -16.40 3.69 -10.47
N ALA A 228 -15.53 2.94 -9.79
CA ALA A 228 -15.48 1.49 -9.79
C ALA A 228 -16.38 0.82 -8.72
N GLU A 229 -17.20 1.59 -8.03
CA GLU A 229 -18.13 1.12 -6.97
C GLU A 229 -17.43 0.37 -5.81
N ILE A 230 -16.12 0.64 -5.60
CA ILE A 230 -15.35 0.10 -4.46
C ILE A 230 -15.62 0.92 -3.19
N LEU A 231 -15.84 2.23 -3.34
CA LEU A 231 -16.17 3.16 -2.28
C LEU A 231 -17.39 4.00 -2.69
N PRO A 232 -18.20 4.46 -1.73
CA PRO A 232 -19.25 5.43 -2.01
C PRO A 232 -18.62 6.77 -2.47
N PRO A 233 -19.40 7.67 -3.08
CA PRO A 233 -19.00 9.05 -3.32
C PRO A 233 -18.49 9.70 -2.02
N LEU A 234 -17.39 10.41 -2.10
CA LEU A 234 -16.66 10.91 -0.93
C LEU A 234 -16.61 12.42 -0.92
N PRO A 235 -16.77 13.07 0.26
CA PRO A 235 -16.63 14.51 0.39
C PRO A 235 -15.21 14.97 0.07
N ASP A 236 -14.99 16.25 -0.12
CA ASP A 236 -13.66 16.79 -0.36
C ASP A 236 -12.65 16.47 0.74
N LEU A 237 -11.37 16.48 0.39
CA LEU A 237 -10.30 16.28 1.37
C LEU A 237 -10.24 17.49 2.30
N HIS A 238 -10.24 17.22 3.59
CA HIS A 238 -10.04 18.24 4.62
C HIS A 238 -8.63 18.13 5.17
N PHE A 239 -7.91 19.25 5.22
CA PHE A 239 -6.57 19.36 5.78
C PHE A 239 -6.60 20.20 7.05
N LEU A 240 -5.66 19.90 7.96
CA LEU A 240 -5.46 20.65 9.19
C LEU A 240 -4.84 22.01 8.93
#